data_42cd1019abdeb29ac51e71e3b2b820ae
#
_entry.id   42cd1019abdeb29ac51e71e3b2b820ae
#
_cell.length_a   1.000
_cell.length_b   1.000
_cell.length_c   1.000
_cell.angle_alpha   90.00
_cell.angle_beta   90.00
_cell.angle_gamma   90.00
#
_symmetry.space_group_name_H-M   'P 1'
#
loop_
_entity.id
_entity.type
_entity.pdbx_description
1 polymer ?
#
loop_
_entity_poly.entity_id
_entity_poly.type
_entity_poly.pdbx_seq_one_letter_code
_entity_poly.pdbx_strand_id
1 'polypeptide(L)'
;MHLSELKHLPIAQLVEMAITDEIENASRMRKQDLIFAILKNKAKKGDSIYGDGTLEVLQDGFGFLRSPDTSYLAGPDDIYVSPSQIRRFNLHTGDTIQGEIRTPKDGERYFALVKVDEVNNEAPENTKNKILFENLTPLFPTIPLTLERDINGEENITSRVIDMIAPIGKGQRGLIVASPKSGKTVMMQNIAHAITSNHPDVSLIVLLIDERPEEVTEMTRSVKGEVVASTFDEPATRHVQVAEMVLEKAKRLVEHKKDVVILLDSITRLARAYNTVIPSSGKVLTGGVDANALQKPKRFFGAARNIEEGGSLTILATALIDTGSRMDDVIYEEFKGTGNMEIHLDRKMAE
;
A
#
# COMPACT_ATOMS: atom_id res chain seq x y z
N MET A 1 10.35 22.35 -8.91
CA MET A 1 11.22 21.24 -8.48
C MET A 1 10.43 20.33 -7.55
N HIS A 2 10.48 19.01 -7.75
CA HIS A 2 9.71 18.03 -6.98
C HIS A 2 10.54 17.43 -5.84
N LEU A 3 9.96 17.37 -4.64
CA LEU A 3 10.61 16.75 -3.47
C LEU A 3 10.87 15.25 -3.68
N SER A 4 9.92 14.53 -4.27
CA SER A 4 10.03 13.10 -4.59
C SER A 4 11.17 12.82 -5.57
N GLU A 5 11.37 13.64 -6.60
CA GLU A 5 12.48 13.48 -7.54
C GLU A 5 13.83 13.54 -6.84
N LEU A 6 14.01 14.50 -5.91
CA LEU A 6 15.24 14.61 -5.13
C LEU A 6 15.49 13.39 -4.24
N LYS A 7 14.43 12.80 -3.68
CA LYS A 7 14.54 11.60 -2.84
C LYS A 7 15.10 10.40 -3.61
N HIS A 8 14.77 10.27 -4.90
CA HIS A 8 15.25 9.17 -5.74
C HIS A 8 16.70 9.36 -6.26
N LEU A 9 17.24 10.59 -6.20
CA LEU A 9 18.59 10.84 -6.65
C LEU A 9 19.65 10.18 -5.74
N PRO A 10 20.75 9.65 -6.32
CA PRO A 10 21.93 9.24 -5.57
C PRO A 10 22.54 10.41 -4.79
N ILE A 11 23.09 10.13 -3.62
CA ILE A 11 23.70 11.17 -2.76
C ILE A 11 24.79 11.97 -3.49
N ALA A 12 25.54 11.34 -4.39
CA ALA A 12 26.59 12.02 -5.17
C ALA A 12 26.01 13.13 -6.05
N GLN A 13 24.90 12.89 -6.73
CA GLN A 13 24.23 13.90 -7.56
C GLN A 13 23.62 15.03 -6.72
N LEU A 14 23.08 14.72 -5.55
CA LEU A 14 22.57 15.74 -4.63
C LEU A 14 23.69 16.64 -4.11
N VAL A 15 24.88 16.08 -3.82
CA VAL A 15 26.04 16.85 -3.41
C VAL A 15 26.52 17.76 -4.55
N GLU A 16 26.56 17.29 -5.79
CA GLU A 16 26.91 18.08 -6.96
C GLU A 16 25.94 19.26 -7.17
N MET A 17 24.63 18.99 -7.08
CA MET A 17 23.59 20.03 -7.13
C MET A 17 23.77 21.06 -6.02
N ALA A 18 24.05 20.61 -4.79
CA ALA A 18 24.24 21.49 -3.65
C ALA A 18 25.50 22.38 -3.79
N ILE A 19 26.57 21.85 -4.35
CA ILE A 19 27.80 22.62 -4.65
C ILE A 19 27.50 23.67 -5.73
N THR A 20 26.75 23.30 -6.77
CA THR A 20 26.34 24.23 -7.84
C THR A 20 25.44 25.36 -7.29
N ASP A 21 24.65 25.05 -6.29
CA ASP A 21 23.79 26.02 -5.59
C ASP A 21 24.50 26.76 -4.43
N GLU A 22 25.84 26.64 -4.33
CA GLU A 22 26.70 27.31 -3.33
C GLU A 22 26.32 27.00 -1.87
N ILE A 23 25.85 25.77 -1.60
CA ILE A 23 25.50 25.32 -0.25
C ILE A 23 26.78 24.88 0.49
N GLU A 24 27.07 25.55 1.59
CA GLU A 24 28.24 25.24 2.43
C GLU A 24 28.12 23.85 3.08
N ASN A 25 29.25 23.14 3.20
CA ASN A 25 29.36 21.84 3.87
C ASN A 25 28.49 20.71 3.26
N ALA A 26 28.04 20.81 2.02
CA ALA A 26 27.17 19.84 1.35
C ALA A 26 27.65 18.38 1.48
N SER A 27 28.97 18.13 1.33
CA SER A 27 29.58 16.79 1.40
C SER A 27 29.53 16.13 2.80
N ARG A 28 29.21 16.87 3.85
CA ARG A 28 29.14 16.38 5.24
C ARG A 28 27.70 16.22 5.73
N MET A 29 26.73 16.67 4.94
CA MET A 29 25.31 16.60 5.29
C MET A 29 24.76 15.20 5.06
N ARG A 30 23.79 14.79 5.89
CA ARG A 30 22.97 13.61 5.62
C ARG A 30 22.08 13.88 4.40
N LYS A 31 21.66 12.83 3.70
CA LYS A 31 20.83 12.94 2.48
C LYS A 31 19.61 13.84 2.70
N GLN A 32 18.93 13.70 3.82
CA GLN A 32 17.73 14.48 4.17
C GLN A 32 18.06 15.97 4.38
N ASP A 33 19.11 16.27 5.16
CA ASP A 33 19.54 17.64 5.41
C ASP A 33 19.98 18.35 4.12
N LEU A 34 20.59 17.59 3.21
CA LEU A 34 21.02 18.06 1.90
C LEU A 34 19.84 18.40 1.00
N ILE A 35 18.83 17.52 0.91
CA ILE A 35 17.57 17.79 0.19
C ILE A 35 16.89 19.04 0.77
N PHE A 36 16.82 19.15 2.08
CA PHE A 36 16.23 20.31 2.75
C PHE A 36 16.97 21.60 2.41
N ALA A 37 18.32 21.58 2.44
CA ALA A 37 19.14 22.75 2.11
C ALA A 37 18.97 23.17 0.64
N ILE A 38 18.93 22.22 -0.28
CA ILE A 38 18.69 22.47 -1.72
C ILE A 38 17.31 23.15 -1.91
N LEU A 39 16.25 22.57 -1.33
CA LEU A 39 14.90 23.12 -1.45
C LEU A 39 14.79 24.51 -0.81
N LYS A 40 15.42 24.74 0.35
CA LYS A 40 15.44 26.03 1.01
C LYS A 40 16.16 27.09 0.17
N ASN A 41 17.24 26.73 -0.51
CA ASN A 41 17.95 27.64 -1.40
C ASN A 41 17.12 27.97 -2.65
N LYS A 42 16.49 26.97 -3.26
CA LYS A 42 15.57 27.17 -4.40
C LYS A 42 14.39 28.08 -4.04
N ALA A 43 13.77 27.84 -2.87
CA ALA A 43 12.68 28.70 -2.38
C ALA A 43 13.12 30.17 -2.20
N LYS A 44 14.35 30.39 -1.71
CA LYS A 44 14.90 31.76 -1.58
C LYS A 44 15.12 32.44 -2.93
N LYS A 45 15.43 31.66 -3.98
CA LYS A 45 15.57 32.14 -5.36
C LYS A 45 14.21 32.40 -6.05
N GLY A 46 13.09 32.11 -5.38
CA GLY A 46 11.73 32.31 -5.90
C GLY A 46 11.16 31.13 -6.68
N ASP A 47 11.84 29.99 -6.68
CA ASP A 47 11.35 28.80 -7.39
C ASP A 47 10.24 28.12 -6.58
N SER A 48 9.14 27.73 -7.24
CA SER A 48 8.08 26.92 -6.64
C SER A 48 8.58 25.50 -6.37
N ILE A 49 8.27 25.00 -5.18
CA ILE A 49 8.59 23.64 -4.75
C ILE A 49 7.29 22.85 -4.74
N TYR A 50 7.35 21.63 -5.28
CA TYR A 50 6.22 20.69 -5.32
C TYR A 50 6.53 19.46 -4.48
N GLY A 51 5.49 18.90 -3.89
CA GLY A 51 5.56 17.64 -3.17
C GLY A 51 4.28 16.84 -3.34
N ASP A 52 4.40 15.56 -3.13
CA ASP A 52 3.31 14.60 -3.20
C ASP A 52 3.39 13.60 -2.06
N GLY A 53 2.31 12.89 -1.84
CA GLY A 53 2.23 11.83 -0.84
C GLY A 53 0.79 11.39 -0.56
N THR A 54 0.67 10.36 0.24
CA THR A 54 -0.63 9.85 0.68
C THR A 54 -1.00 10.47 2.02
N LEU A 55 -2.17 11.06 2.11
CA LEU A 55 -2.65 11.77 3.30
C LEU A 55 -2.98 10.80 4.43
N GLU A 56 -2.43 11.07 5.60
CA GLU A 56 -2.87 10.53 6.88
C GLU A 56 -3.47 11.68 7.71
N VAL A 57 -4.77 11.61 7.98
CA VAL A 57 -5.46 12.60 8.83
C VAL A 57 -5.38 12.14 10.28
N LEU A 58 -4.89 13.03 11.17
CA LEU A 58 -4.76 12.76 12.59
C LEU A 58 -6.02 13.20 13.35
N GLN A 59 -6.15 12.74 14.59
CA GLN A 59 -7.33 13.00 15.45
C GLN A 59 -7.61 14.50 15.66
N ASP A 60 -6.57 15.32 15.65
CA ASP A 60 -6.68 16.79 15.80
C ASP A 60 -7.17 17.49 14.51
N GLY A 61 -7.47 16.75 13.45
CA GLY A 61 -8.06 17.24 12.22
C GLY A 61 -7.07 17.84 11.21
N PHE A 62 -5.77 17.87 11.50
CA PHE A 62 -4.72 18.13 10.52
C PHE A 62 -4.16 16.81 9.99
N GLY A 63 -3.32 16.85 8.96
CA GLY A 63 -2.74 15.64 8.41
C GLY A 63 -1.32 15.82 7.91
N PHE A 64 -0.73 14.69 7.48
CA PHE A 64 0.57 14.65 6.82
C PHE A 64 0.50 13.84 5.53
N LEU A 65 1.22 14.28 4.51
CA LEU A 65 1.46 13.47 3.33
C LEU A 65 2.65 12.54 3.63
N ARG A 66 2.38 11.24 3.62
CA ARG A 66 3.35 10.16 3.85
C ARG A 66 3.87 9.63 2.52
N SER A 67 5.14 9.25 2.48
CA SER A 67 5.74 8.65 1.28
C SER A 67 5.50 7.14 1.22
N PRO A 68 5.09 6.59 0.07
CA PRO A 68 5.05 5.14 -0.14
C PRO A 68 6.44 4.50 -0.07
N ASP A 69 7.51 5.22 -0.43
CA ASP A 69 8.90 4.73 -0.39
C ASP A 69 9.36 4.34 1.01
N THR A 70 8.77 4.95 2.05
CA THR A 70 9.01 4.62 3.45
C THR A 70 7.90 3.76 4.04
N SER A 71 7.06 3.16 3.19
CA SER A 71 5.89 2.41 3.61
C SER A 71 5.00 3.20 4.58
N TYR A 72 4.82 4.49 4.29
CA TYR A 72 4.03 5.45 5.08
C TYR A 72 4.52 5.68 6.52
N LEU A 73 5.80 5.39 6.81
CA LEU A 73 6.41 5.69 8.10
C LEU A 73 6.49 7.21 8.30
N ALA A 74 6.12 7.67 9.49
CA ALA A 74 6.28 9.06 9.88
C ALA A 74 7.75 9.47 9.80
N GLY A 75 8.04 10.56 9.12
CA GLY A 75 9.39 11.04 8.89
C GLY A 75 9.51 12.56 8.92
N PRO A 76 10.73 13.08 8.97
CA PRO A 76 10.97 14.52 8.94
C PRO A 76 10.62 15.16 7.59
N ASP A 77 10.49 14.35 6.55
CA ASP A 77 10.17 14.78 5.18
C ASP A 77 8.66 14.85 4.90
N ASP A 78 7.83 14.57 5.91
CA ASP A 78 6.39 14.62 5.76
C ASP A 78 5.93 16.05 5.51
N ILE A 79 4.87 16.18 4.73
CA ILE A 79 4.32 17.48 4.37
C ILE A 79 3.05 17.70 5.18
N TYR A 80 3.03 18.76 5.97
CA TYR A 80 1.88 19.14 6.77
C TYR A 80 0.72 19.63 5.91
N VAL A 81 -0.48 19.16 6.20
CA VAL A 81 -1.74 19.56 5.57
C VAL A 81 -2.67 20.16 6.61
N SER A 82 -3.13 21.37 6.38
CA SER A 82 -3.95 22.11 7.35
C SER A 82 -5.40 21.58 7.41
N PRO A 83 -6.08 21.71 8.56
CA PRO A 83 -7.50 21.35 8.68
C PRO A 83 -8.42 22.11 7.69
N SER A 84 -8.05 23.32 7.33
CA SER A 84 -8.79 24.13 6.37
C SER A 84 -8.75 23.54 4.95
N GLN A 85 -7.58 23.04 4.52
CA GLN A 85 -7.42 22.35 3.22
C GLN A 85 -8.17 21.02 3.21
N ILE A 86 -8.06 20.22 4.28
CA ILE A 86 -8.77 18.95 4.44
C ILE A 86 -10.28 19.16 4.30
N ARG A 87 -10.85 20.14 5.00
CA ARG A 87 -12.28 20.46 4.90
C ARG A 87 -12.68 21.04 3.54
N ARG A 88 -11.85 21.96 2.98
CA ARG A 88 -12.15 22.62 1.71
C ARG A 88 -12.30 21.65 0.53
N PHE A 89 -11.43 20.64 0.47
CA PHE A 89 -11.40 19.66 -0.62
C PHE A 89 -12.01 18.32 -0.25
N ASN A 90 -12.64 18.20 0.93
CA ASN A 90 -13.21 16.95 1.44
C ASN A 90 -12.20 15.78 1.37
N LEU A 91 -10.98 16.04 1.88
CA LEU A 91 -9.90 15.06 1.87
C LEU A 91 -10.04 14.05 3.00
N HIS A 92 -9.65 12.83 2.72
CA HIS A 92 -9.69 11.71 3.67
C HIS A 92 -8.33 11.01 3.73
N THR A 93 -8.09 10.27 4.79
CA THR A 93 -6.92 9.38 4.87
C THR A 93 -6.93 8.45 3.66
N GLY A 94 -5.77 8.30 3.03
CA GLY A 94 -5.58 7.50 1.82
C GLY A 94 -5.62 8.31 0.51
N ASP A 95 -6.11 9.56 0.50
CA ASP A 95 -6.03 10.42 -0.69
C ASP A 95 -4.57 10.70 -1.04
N THR A 96 -4.19 10.48 -2.29
CA THR A 96 -2.88 10.87 -2.83
C THR A 96 -2.96 12.30 -3.32
N ILE A 97 -2.14 13.17 -2.75
CA ILE A 97 -2.18 14.62 -3.00
C ILE A 97 -0.86 15.06 -3.59
N GLN A 98 -0.94 15.90 -4.62
CA GLN A 98 0.18 16.61 -5.21
C GLN A 98 -0.10 18.10 -5.16
N GLY A 99 0.94 18.90 -4.86
CA GLY A 99 0.76 20.34 -4.84
C GLY A 99 2.01 21.13 -4.49
N GLU A 100 1.84 22.45 -4.49
CA GLU A 100 2.89 23.38 -4.11
C GLU A 100 3.09 23.36 -2.58
N ILE A 101 4.34 23.24 -2.16
CA ILE A 101 4.75 23.23 -0.76
C ILE A 101 5.67 24.40 -0.45
N ARG A 102 5.74 24.78 0.81
CA ARG A 102 6.71 25.75 1.33
C ARG A 102 7.64 25.11 2.35
N THR A 103 8.82 25.69 2.45
CA THR A 103 9.78 25.33 3.49
C THR A 103 9.24 25.71 4.88
N PRO A 104 9.69 24.98 5.93
CA PRO A 104 9.36 25.33 7.31
C PRO A 104 9.80 26.75 7.65
N LYS A 105 8.95 27.49 8.39
CA LYS A 105 9.29 28.76 9.01
C LYS A 105 10.06 28.53 10.32
N ASP A 106 10.57 29.60 10.90
CA ASP A 106 11.22 29.52 12.21
C ASP A 106 10.26 28.94 13.25
N GLY A 107 10.69 27.85 13.90
CA GLY A 107 9.87 27.08 14.84
C GLY A 107 9.02 25.96 14.26
N GLU A 108 8.88 25.86 12.95
CA GLU A 108 8.22 24.74 12.28
C GLU A 108 9.22 23.62 11.94
N ARG A 109 8.77 22.37 11.95
CA ARG A 109 9.61 21.19 11.67
C ARG A 109 9.38 20.61 10.28
N TYR A 110 8.20 20.81 9.68
CA TYR A 110 7.77 20.15 8.47
C TYR A 110 7.54 21.13 7.32
N PHE A 111 7.71 20.66 6.09
CA PHE A 111 7.16 21.35 4.94
C PHE A 111 5.65 21.50 5.10
N ALA A 112 5.07 22.51 4.49
CA ALA A 112 3.62 22.74 4.54
C ALA A 112 3.04 22.86 3.13
N LEU A 113 1.94 22.16 2.88
CA LEU A 113 1.18 22.27 1.64
C LEU A 113 0.55 23.66 1.56
N VAL A 114 0.84 24.39 0.50
CA VAL A 114 0.29 25.73 0.24
C VAL A 114 -0.90 25.65 -0.69
N LYS A 115 -0.77 24.89 -1.77
CA LYS A 115 -1.78 24.73 -2.80
C LYS A 115 -1.94 23.27 -3.17
N VAL A 116 -3.18 22.79 -3.29
CA VAL A 116 -3.50 21.47 -3.81
C VAL A 116 -3.67 21.59 -5.32
N ASP A 117 -2.85 20.89 -6.09
CA ASP A 117 -2.93 20.89 -7.55
C ASP A 117 -3.69 19.67 -8.06
N GLU A 118 -3.46 18.50 -7.46
CA GLU A 118 -4.13 17.24 -7.81
C GLU A 118 -4.49 16.43 -6.57
N VAL A 119 -5.57 15.67 -6.66
CA VAL A 119 -5.99 14.65 -5.68
C VAL A 119 -6.33 13.38 -6.44
N ASN A 120 -5.63 12.27 -6.15
CA ASN A 120 -5.78 10.98 -6.84
C ASN A 120 -5.64 11.08 -8.37
N ASN A 121 -4.71 11.94 -8.84
CA ASN A 121 -4.44 12.25 -10.24
C ASN A 121 -5.61 12.94 -10.98
N GLU A 122 -6.46 13.63 -10.24
CA GLU A 122 -7.57 14.42 -10.78
C GLU A 122 -7.57 15.84 -10.19
N ALA A 123 -8.27 16.76 -10.87
CA ALA A 123 -8.44 18.11 -10.37
C ALA A 123 -9.16 18.11 -9.00
N PRO A 124 -8.73 18.95 -8.03
CA PRO A 124 -9.26 18.93 -6.65
C PRO A 124 -10.77 19.21 -6.57
N GLU A 125 -11.35 19.86 -7.57
CA GLU A 125 -12.78 20.14 -7.65
C GLU A 125 -13.62 18.87 -7.82
N ASN A 126 -13.08 17.82 -8.46
CA ASN A 126 -13.77 16.56 -8.69
C ASN A 126 -13.96 15.76 -7.39
N THR A 127 -13.10 15.98 -6.40
CA THR A 127 -13.14 15.24 -5.13
C THR A 127 -14.33 15.59 -4.26
N LYS A 128 -14.93 16.78 -4.44
CA LYS A 128 -16.02 17.26 -3.59
C LYS A 128 -17.30 16.44 -3.70
N ASN A 129 -17.55 15.89 -4.88
CA ASN A 129 -18.79 15.18 -5.22
C ASN A 129 -18.60 13.66 -5.33
N LYS A 130 -17.47 13.12 -4.86
CA LYS A 130 -17.21 11.69 -4.89
C LYS A 130 -18.16 10.94 -3.96
N ILE A 131 -18.60 9.76 -4.39
CA ILE A 131 -19.34 8.83 -3.53
C ILE A 131 -18.33 8.09 -2.68
N LEU A 132 -18.53 8.09 -1.35
CA LEU A 132 -17.67 7.36 -0.44
C LEU A 132 -17.73 5.86 -0.70
N PHE A 133 -16.62 5.17 -0.54
CA PHE A 133 -16.49 3.73 -0.79
C PHE A 133 -17.57 2.88 -0.13
N GLU A 134 -17.95 3.23 1.09
CA GLU A 134 -18.99 2.53 1.88
C GLU A 134 -20.39 2.64 1.27
N ASN A 135 -20.64 3.63 0.42
CA ASN A 135 -21.91 3.90 -0.24
C ASN A 135 -21.97 3.37 -1.68
N LEU A 136 -20.86 2.81 -2.20
CA LEU A 136 -20.79 2.24 -3.54
C LEU A 136 -21.51 0.89 -3.59
N THR A 137 -22.14 0.59 -4.72
CA THR A 137 -22.92 -0.64 -4.92
C THR A 137 -22.02 -1.83 -5.27
N PRO A 138 -21.91 -2.86 -4.40
CA PRO A 138 -21.04 -4.01 -4.66
C PRO A 138 -21.64 -4.98 -5.67
N LEU A 139 -20.82 -5.46 -6.59
CA LEU A 139 -21.14 -6.48 -7.58
C LEU A 139 -20.24 -7.71 -7.44
N PHE A 140 -20.64 -8.82 -8.05
CA PHE A 140 -19.79 -9.99 -8.21
C PHE A 140 -18.61 -9.72 -9.14
N PRO A 141 -17.48 -10.44 -9.00
CA PRO A 141 -16.28 -10.30 -9.84
C PRO A 141 -16.47 -10.94 -11.21
N THR A 142 -17.29 -10.33 -12.06
CA THR A 142 -17.66 -10.88 -13.39
C THR A 142 -16.68 -10.49 -14.51
N ILE A 143 -15.80 -9.51 -14.27
CA ILE A 143 -14.83 -9.03 -15.26
C ILE A 143 -13.49 -9.72 -14.96
N PRO A 144 -12.95 -10.55 -15.88
CA PRO A 144 -11.70 -11.27 -15.61
C PRO A 144 -10.48 -10.37 -15.58
N LEU A 145 -9.54 -10.70 -14.69
CA LEU A 145 -8.17 -10.24 -14.69
C LEU A 145 -7.31 -11.35 -15.30
N THR A 146 -7.19 -11.37 -16.62
CA THR A 146 -6.45 -12.40 -17.35
C THR A 146 -4.97 -12.33 -17.03
N LEU A 147 -4.38 -13.44 -16.60
CA LEU A 147 -2.98 -13.55 -16.23
C LEU A 147 -2.10 -14.13 -17.35
N GLU A 148 -2.66 -14.91 -18.28
CA GLU A 148 -1.92 -15.49 -19.41
C GLU A 148 -1.26 -14.38 -20.23
N ARG A 149 0.03 -14.56 -20.52
CA ARG A 149 0.84 -13.64 -21.32
C ARG A 149 1.43 -14.40 -22.51
N ASP A 150 1.69 -13.69 -23.61
CA ASP A 150 2.41 -14.26 -24.78
C ASP A 150 3.93 -14.28 -24.53
N ILE A 151 4.34 -15.09 -23.54
CA ILE A 151 5.75 -15.32 -23.18
C ILE A 151 6.02 -16.82 -23.08
N ASN A 152 7.26 -17.20 -23.38
CA ASN A 152 7.72 -18.57 -23.19
C ASN A 152 8.25 -18.75 -21.76
N GLY A 153 7.99 -19.93 -21.16
CA GLY A 153 8.57 -20.32 -19.88
C GLY A 153 7.55 -20.66 -18.80
N GLU A 154 8.06 -21.06 -17.65
CA GLU A 154 7.28 -21.57 -16.51
C GLU A 154 6.34 -20.51 -15.91
N GLU A 155 6.73 -19.26 -15.95
CA GLU A 155 5.92 -18.15 -15.43
C GLU A 155 4.57 -18.04 -16.16
N ASN A 156 4.55 -18.24 -17.48
CA ASN A 156 3.30 -18.26 -18.23
C ASN A 156 2.45 -19.50 -17.94
N ILE A 157 3.07 -20.64 -17.68
CA ILE A 157 2.35 -21.87 -17.32
C ILE A 157 1.53 -21.64 -16.04
N THR A 158 2.13 -21.04 -15.01
CA THR A 158 1.44 -20.69 -13.77
C THR A 158 0.23 -19.78 -14.03
N SER A 159 0.40 -18.75 -14.84
CA SER A 159 -0.65 -17.81 -15.22
C SER A 159 -1.81 -18.50 -15.95
N ARG A 160 -1.51 -19.34 -16.94
CA ARG A 160 -2.52 -20.13 -17.67
C ARG A 160 -3.28 -21.11 -16.80
N VAL A 161 -2.58 -21.80 -15.90
CA VAL A 161 -3.21 -22.74 -14.95
C VAL A 161 -4.21 -22.00 -14.06
N ILE A 162 -3.86 -20.82 -13.55
CA ILE A 162 -4.78 -20.00 -12.74
C ILE A 162 -5.99 -19.60 -13.58
N ASP A 163 -5.79 -19.05 -14.77
CA ASP A 163 -6.89 -18.60 -15.64
C ASP A 163 -7.86 -19.73 -16.00
N MET A 164 -7.35 -20.97 -16.15
CA MET A 164 -8.17 -22.14 -16.51
C MET A 164 -8.91 -22.76 -15.33
N ILE A 165 -8.31 -22.78 -14.13
CA ILE A 165 -8.81 -23.55 -12.99
C ILE A 165 -9.48 -22.64 -11.94
N ALA A 166 -8.89 -21.47 -11.70
CA ALA A 166 -9.34 -20.52 -10.68
C ALA A 166 -9.22 -19.09 -11.21
N PRO A 167 -9.99 -18.71 -12.25
CA PRO A 167 -9.90 -17.38 -12.86
C PRO A 167 -10.17 -16.28 -11.85
N ILE A 168 -9.35 -15.23 -11.89
CA ILE A 168 -9.46 -14.08 -10.99
C ILE A 168 -10.31 -13.02 -11.68
N GLY A 169 -11.29 -12.49 -10.98
CA GLY A 169 -12.10 -11.36 -11.46
C GLY A 169 -11.82 -10.07 -10.71
N LYS A 170 -12.11 -8.93 -11.34
CA LYS A 170 -12.08 -7.62 -10.68
C LYS A 170 -13.07 -7.61 -9.52
N GLY A 171 -12.57 -7.32 -8.31
CA GLY A 171 -13.36 -7.41 -7.07
C GLY A 171 -13.25 -8.76 -6.34
N GLN A 172 -12.38 -9.67 -6.78
CA GLN A 172 -12.17 -10.97 -6.16
C GLN A 172 -11.64 -10.85 -4.73
N ARG A 173 -12.13 -11.70 -3.83
CA ARG A 173 -11.57 -11.98 -2.50
C ARG A 173 -10.93 -13.36 -2.53
N GLY A 174 -9.66 -13.42 -2.96
CA GLY A 174 -8.96 -14.68 -3.17
C GLY A 174 -7.99 -15.01 -2.04
N LEU A 175 -7.97 -16.28 -1.63
CA LEU A 175 -6.97 -16.82 -0.74
C LEU A 175 -6.00 -17.71 -1.53
N ILE A 176 -4.70 -17.48 -1.35
CA ILE A 176 -3.63 -18.34 -1.79
C ILE A 176 -3.14 -19.10 -0.56
N VAL A 177 -3.63 -20.31 -0.40
CA VAL A 177 -3.37 -21.15 0.77
C VAL A 177 -2.04 -21.87 0.58
N ALA A 178 -1.09 -21.63 1.46
CA ALA A 178 0.29 -22.06 1.32
C ALA A 178 0.85 -22.65 2.60
N SER A 179 1.42 -23.86 2.49
CA SER A 179 2.32 -24.39 3.50
C SER A 179 3.73 -23.81 3.34
N PRO A 180 4.60 -23.87 4.36
CA PRO A 180 5.98 -23.42 4.22
C PRO A 180 6.70 -24.08 3.04
N LYS A 181 7.41 -23.29 2.21
CA LYS A 181 8.18 -23.72 1.03
C LYS A 181 7.35 -24.35 -0.10
N SER A 182 6.12 -23.90 -0.31
CA SER A 182 5.23 -24.36 -1.39
C SER A 182 5.24 -23.46 -2.64
N GLY A 183 6.18 -22.51 -2.76
CA GLY A 183 6.28 -21.63 -3.93
C GLY A 183 5.41 -20.37 -3.85
N LYS A 184 4.91 -20.00 -2.65
CA LYS A 184 4.07 -18.83 -2.41
C LYS A 184 4.60 -17.54 -3.06
N THR A 185 5.84 -17.17 -2.79
CA THR A 185 6.46 -15.93 -3.26
C THR A 185 6.56 -15.89 -4.78
N VAL A 186 6.95 -17.00 -5.41
CA VAL A 186 7.03 -17.11 -6.88
C VAL A 186 5.64 -16.92 -7.52
N MET A 187 4.60 -17.55 -6.95
CA MET A 187 3.24 -17.36 -7.44
C MET A 187 2.78 -15.91 -7.34
N MET A 188 3.06 -15.24 -6.21
CA MET A 188 2.74 -13.82 -6.01
C MET A 188 3.44 -12.92 -7.04
N GLN A 189 4.73 -13.17 -7.31
CA GLN A 189 5.49 -12.45 -8.33
C GLN A 189 4.89 -12.67 -9.72
N ASN A 190 4.57 -13.92 -10.08
CA ASN A 190 3.97 -14.24 -11.39
C ASN A 190 2.63 -13.54 -11.59
N ILE A 191 1.77 -13.51 -10.57
CA ILE A 191 0.51 -12.78 -10.59
C ILE A 191 0.76 -11.26 -10.74
N ALA A 192 1.70 -10.70 -9.98
CA ALA A 192 2.04 -9.28 -10.06
C ALA A 192 2.54 -8.88 -11.45
N HIS A 193 3.45 -9.67 -12.04
CA HIS A 193 3.95 -9.45 -13.39
C HIS A 193 2.86 -9.56 -14.45
N ALA A 194 1.97 -10.53 -14.31
CA ALA A 194 0.85 -10.71 -15.23
C ALA A 194 -0.12 -9.52 -15.19
N ILE A 195 -0.50 -9.08 -14.00
CA ILE A 195 -1.39 -7.93 -13.81
C ILE A 195 -0.77 -6.66 -14.41
N THR A 196 0.48 -6.36 -14.09
CA THR A 196 1.14 -5.14 -14.60
C THR A 196 1.39 -5.18 -16.11
N SER A 197 1.52 -6.36 -16.69
CA SER A 197 1.71 -6.56 -18.14
C SER A 197 0.40 -6.45 -18.92
N ASN A 198 -0.64 -7.15 -18.46
CA ASN A 198 -1.91 -7.27 -19.18
C ASN A 198 -2.91 -6.16 -18.84
N HIS A 199 -2.78 -5.55 -17.67
CA HIS A 199 -3.71 -4.55 -17.13
C HIS A 199 -2.97 -3.29 -16.66
N PRO A 200 -2.36 -2.50 -17.58
CA PRO A 200 -1.54 -1.34 -17.20
C PRO A 200 -2.32 -0.23 -16.49
N ASP A 201 -3.64 -0.20 -16.64
CA ASP A 201 -4.52 0.77 -15.98
C ASP A 201 -4.87 0.38 -14.54
N VAL A 202 -4.55 -0.85 -14.13
CA VAL A 202 -4.80 -1.35 -12.78
C VAL A 202 -3.72 -0.86 -11.82
N SER A 203 -4.12 -0.27 -10.71
CA SER A 203 -3.22 0.11 -9.63
C SER A 203 -2.87 -1.12 -8.79
N LEU A 204 -1.65 -1.63 -8.94
CA LEU A 204 -1.16 -2.77 -8.16
C LEU A 204 -0.43 -2.30 -6.90
N ILE A 205 -0.87 -2.81 -5.75
CA ILE A 205 -0.22 -2.62 -4.44
C ILE A 205 0.16 -3.99 -3.88
N VAL A 206 1.43 -4.19 -3.58
CA VAL A 206 1.93 -5.37 -2.88
C VAL A 206 2.16 -4.99 -1.43
N LEU A 207 1.44 -5.64 -0.51
CA LEU A 207 1.53 -5.41 0.92
C LEU A 207 2.18 -6.61 1.63
N LEU A 208 3.38 -6.39 2.15
CA LEU A 208 4.18 -7.40 2.83
C LEU A 208 4.17 -7.13 4.34
N ILE A 209 3.59 -8.06 5.11
CA ILE A 209 3.45 -7.94 6.57
C ILE A 209 4.25 -9.01 7.27
N ASP A 210 5.17 -8.60 8.15
CA ASP A 210 6.02 -9.47 8.96
C ASP A 210 6.90 -10.39 8.07
N GLU A 211 7.29 -9.89 6.88
CA GLU A 211 8.19 -10.57 5.95
C GLU A 211 9.64 -10.14 6.16
N ARG A 212 10.57 -10.86 5.55
CA ARG A 212 12.01 -10.60 5.70
C ARG A 212 12.45 -9.43 4.83
N PRO A 213 13.41 -8.59 5.26
CA PRO A 213 13.90 -7.46 4.48
C PRO A 213 14.43 -7.85 3.09
N GLU A 214 15.07 -9.03 2.97
CA GLU A 214 15.55 -9.54 1.67
C GLU A 214 14.41 -9.88 0.72
N GLU A 215 13.29 -10.44 1.21
CA GLU A 215 12.09 -10.73 0.41
C GLU A 215 11.40 -9.44 -0.05
N VAL A 216 11.36 -8.43 0.82
CA VAL A 216 10.87 -7.08 0.47
C VAL A 216 11.72 -6.47 -0.65
N THR A 217 13.04 -6.55 -0.53
CA THR A 217 13.95 -6.01 -1.54
C THR A 217 13.79 -6.71 -2.89
N GLU A 218 13.65 -8.03 -2.89
CA GLU A 218 13.43 -8.80 -4.10
C GLU A 218 12.10 -8.43 -4.77
N MET A 219 11.01 -8.35 -4.00
CA MET A 219 9.71 -7.94 -4.52
C MET A 219 9.74 -6.53 -5.10
N THR A 220 10.38 -5.58 -4.41
CA THR A 220 10.52 -4.19 -4.88
C THR A 220 11.30 -4.09 -6.20
N ARG A 221 12.28 -4.97 -6.41
CA ARG A 221 13.07 -4.98 -7.65
C ARG A 221 12.39 -5.68 -8.81
N SER A 222 11.58 -6.70 -8.53
CA SER A 222 10.95 -7.54 -9.54
C SER A 222 9.60 -6.99 -10.01
N VAL A 223 8.81 -6.36 -9.14
CA VAL A 223 7.43 -5.96 -9.43
C VAL A 223 7.33 -4.48 -9.81
N LYS A 224 6.66 -4.20 -10.93
CA LYS A 224 6.28 -2.85 -11.35
C LYS A 224 4.96 -2.44 -10.68
N GLY A 225 5.01 -2.10 -9.41
CA GLY A 225 3.85 -1.71 -8.63
C GLY A 225 4.30 -1.01 -7.35
N GLU A 226 3.37 -0.56 -6.55
CA GLU A 226 3.68 -0.01 -5.25
C GLU A 226 3.93 -1.16 -4.27
N VAL A 227 5.15 -1.28 -3.73
CA VAL A 227 5.49 -2.27 -2.71
C VAL A 227 5.58 -1.58 -1.37
N VAL A 228 4.70 -1.97 -0.46
CA VAL A 228 4.60 -1.44 0.91
C VAL A 228 4.86 -2.58 1.87
N ALA A 229 5.75 -2.38 2.82
CA ALA A 229 6.16 -3.44 3.73
C ALA A 229 6.25 -2.96 5.18
N SER A 230 6.02 -3.92 6.08
CA SER A 230 6.42 -3.83 7.47
C SER A 230 7.09 -5.16 7.83
N THR A 231 8.40 -5.10 8.08
CA THR A 231 9.27 -6.27 8.26
C THR A 231 9.16 -6.86 9.66
N PHE A 232 9.63 -8.09 9.84
CA PHE A 232 9.47 -8.85 11.08
C PHE A 232 10.13 -8.21 12.32
N ASP A 233 11.08 -7.31 12.12
CA ASP A 233 11.75 -6.54 13.17
C ASP A 233 10.96 -5.32 13.66
N GLU A 234 9.88 -4.96 12.97
CA GLU A 234 8.98 -3.88 13.37
C GLU A 234 7.87 -4.37 14.33
N PRO A 235 7.35 -3.50 15.19
CA PRO A 235 6.28 -3.87 16.13
C PRO A 235 4.95 -4.15 15.43
N ALA A 236 4.09 -4.98 16.04
CA ALA A 236 2.77 -5.33 15.51
C ALA A 236 1.87 -4.10 15.22
N THR A 237 2.01 -3.03 16.00
CA THR A 237 1.31 -1.75 15.75
C THR A 237 1.64 -1.17 14.40
N ARG A 238 2.89 -1.32 13.95
CA ARG A 238 3.33 -0.87 12.64
C ARG A 238 2.71 -1.68 11.51
N HIS A 239 2.64 -3.00 11.65
CA HIS A 239 1.97 -3.88 10.69
C HIS A 239 0.52 -3.47 10.46
N VAL A 240 -0.20 -3.19 11.55
CA VAL A 240 -1.59 -2.72 11.50
C VAL A 240 -1.71 -1.36 10.82
N GLN A 241 -0.87 -0.39 11.19
CA GLN A 241 -0.87 0.96 10.62
C GLN A 241 -0.66 0.94 9.11
N VAL A 242 0.33 0.20 8.64
CA VAL A 242 0.64 0.08 7.21
C VAL A 242 -0.53 -0.53 6.44
N ALA A 243 -1.13 -1.60 6.98
CA ALA A 243 -2.27 -2.24 6.35
C ALA A 243 -3.50 -1.31 6.29
N GLU A 244 -3.78 -0.56 7.35
CA GLU A 244 -4.87 0.42 7.37
C GLU A 244 -4.62 1.54 6.33
N MET A 245 -3.41 2.05 6.21
CA MET A 245 -3.05 3.07 5.20
C MET A 245 -3.24 2.56 3.77
N VAL A 246 -2.77 1.35 3.47
CA VAL A 246 -2.94 0.73 2.15
C VAL A 246 -4.41 0.54 1.81
N LEU A 247 -5.22 0.05 2.76
CA LEU A 247 -6.65 -0.13 2.54
C LEU A 247 -7.35 1.20 2.25
N GLU A 248 -7.08 2.22 3.05
CA GLU A 248 -7.70 3.54 2.84
C GLU A 248 -7.27 4.16 1.50
N LYS A 249 -6.00 4.03 1.11
CA LYS A 249 -5.54 4.45 -0.22
C LYS A 249 -6.29 3.71 -1.34
N ALA A 250 -6.40 2.40 -1.24
CA ALA A 250 -7.11 1.60 -2.22
C ALA A 250 -8.58 2.03 -2.35
N LYS A 251 -9.28 2.27 -1.23
CA LYS A 251 -10.65 2.79 -1.23
C LYS A 251 -10.76 4.15 -1.93
N ARG A 252 -9.82 5.08 -1.65
CA ARG A 252 -9.82 6.40 -2.32
C ARG A 252 -9.66 6.27 -3.83
N LEU A 253 -8.76 5.39 -4.30
CA LEU A 253 -8.59 5.14 -5.73
C LEU A 253 -9.87 4.57 -6.37
N VAL A 254 -10.56 3.65 -5.70
CA VAL A 254 -11.83 3.08 -6.18
C VAL A 254 -12.94 4.13 -6.25
N GLU A 255 -13.02 5.06 -5.29
CA GLU A 255 -13.95 6.21 -5.35
C GLU A 255 -13.75 7.07 -6.61
N HIS A 256 -12.54 7.05 -7.17
CA HIS A 256 -12.18 7.67 -8.45
C HIS A 256 -12.27 6.70 -9.63
N LYS A 257 -13.07 5.61 -9.49
CA LYS A 257 -13.35 4.62 -10.53
C LYS A 257 -12.10 3.88 -11.05
N LYS A 258 -11.05 3.80 -10.24
CA LYS A 258 -9.84 3.02 -10.57
C LYS A 258 -10.02 1.57 -10.15
N ASP A 259 -9.43 0.68 -10.94
CA ASP A 259 -9.28 -0.72 -10.56
C ASP A 259 -8.02 -0.89 -9.73
N VAL A 260 -8.16 -1.47 -8.55
CA VAL A 260 -7.06 -1.66 -7.61
C VAL A 260 -6.93 -3.14 -7.28
N VAL A 261 -5.70 -3.64 -7.30
CA VAL A 261 -5.37 -4.98 -6.83
C VAL A 261 -4.39 -4.87 -5.67
N ILE A 262 -4.74 -5.48 -4.54
CA ILE A 262 -3.85 -5.66 -3.40
C ILE A 262 -3.41 -7.12 -3.36
N LEU A 263 -2.10 -7.35 -3.43
CA LEU A 263 -1.48 -8.64 -3.15
C LEU A 263 -0.94 -8.59 -1.72
N LEU A 264 -1.56 -9.33 -0.81
CA LEU A 264 -1.19 -9.33 0.62
C LEU A 264 -0.44 -10.59 1.02
N ASP A 265 0.76 -10.44 1.49
CA ASP A 265 1.56 -11.50 2.08
C ASP A 265 1.94 -11.16 3.53
N SER A 266 1.29 -11.70 4.57
CA SER A 266 0.16 -12.63 4.56
C SER A 266 -0.99 -12.14 5.45
N ILE A 267 -2.21 -12.57 5.14
CA ILE A 267 -3.38 -12.29 6.00
C ILE A 267 -3.23 -12.95 7.37
N THR A 268 -2.58 -14.11 7.45
CA THR A 268 -2.31 -14.81 8.71
C THR A 268 -1.47 -13.96 9.65
N ARG A 269 -0.40 -13.35 9.14
CA ARG A 269 0.49 -12.48 9.94
C ARG A 269 -0.19 -11.16 10.29
N LEU A 270 -0.97 -10.60 9.38
CA LEU A 270 -1.77 -9.41 9.68
C LEU A 270 -2.78 -9.70 10.81
N ALA A 271 -3.47 -10.83 10.77
CA ALA A 271 -4.40 -11.24 11.82
C ALA A 271 -3.71 -11.45 13.18
N ARG A 272 -2.51 -12.04 13.19
CA ARG A 272 -1.67 -12.14 14.40
C ARG A 272 -1.29 -10.77 14.96
N ALA A 273 -0.92 -9.82 14.09
CA ALA A 273 -0.60 -8.45 14.51
C ALA A 273 -1.81 -7.76 15.17
N TYR A 274 -2.98 -7.91 14.58
CA TYR A 274 -4.22 -7.39 15.19
C TYR A 274 -4.52 -8.06 16.53
N ASN A 275 -4.30 -9.39 16.65
CA ASN A 275 -4.49 -10.11 17.92
C ASN A 275 -3.55 -9.61 19.04
N THR A 276 -2.38 -9.11 18.66
CA THR A 276 -1.42 -8.53 19.61
C THR A 276 -1.78 -7.09 20.02
N VAL A 277 -2.31 -6.31 19.07
CA VAL A 277 -2.54 -4.86 19.27
C VAL A 277 -3.89 -4.56 19.92
N ILE A 278 -4.89 -5.42 19.69
CA ILE A 278 -6.25 -5.16 20.19
C ILE A 278 -6.30 -5.29 21.72
N PRO A 279 -7.02 -4.40 22.44
CA PRO A 279 -7.28 -4.59 23.85
C PRO A 279 -8.00 -5.91 24.09
N SER A 280 -7.55 -6.68 25.08
CA SER A 280 -8.15 -7.98 25.39
C SER A 280 -9.63 -7.86 25.72
N SER A 281 -10.47 -8.65 25.04
CA SER A 281 -11.90 -8.73 25.31
C SER A 281 -12.22 -9.58 26.56
N GLY A 282 -11.24 -10.31 27.09
CA GLY A 282 -11.42 -11.31 28.13
C GLY A 282 -12.01 -12.63 27.62
N LYS A 283 -12.32 -12.74 26.33
CA LYS A 283 -12.82 -13.95 25.66
C LYS A 283 -11.83 -14.42 24.61
N VAL A 284 -11.19 -15.54 24.88
CA VAL A 284 -10.21 -16.13 23.97
C VAL A 284 -10.82 -17.35 23.30
N LEU A 285 -10.76 -17.36 21.98
CA LEU A 285 -11.19 -18.49 21.14
C LEU A 285 -10.11 -19.57 21.09
N THR A 286 -10.42 -20.72 20.50
CA THR A 286 -9.45 -21.78 20.23
C THR A 286 -8.22 -21.21 19.50
N GLY A 287 -7.04 -21.69 19.85
CA GLY A 287 -5.78 -21.20 19.25
C GLY A 287 -5.24 -19.89 19.82
N GLY A 288 -5.86 -19.33 20.88
CA GLY A 288 -5.35 -18.11 21.52
C GLY A 288 -5.74 -16.80 20.78
N VAL A 289 -6.78 -16.83 19.96
CA VAL A 289 -7.30 -15.66 19.24
C VAL A 289 -8.32 -14.96 20.12
N ASP A 290 -8.14 -13.64 20.34
CA ASP A 290 -9.17 -12.82 21.01
C ASP A 290 -10.43 -12.72 20.13
N ALA A 291 -11.60 -12.78 20.76
CA ALA A 291 -12.89 -12.78 20.06
C ALA A 291 -13.08 -11.58 19.12
N ASN A 292 -12.44 -10.44 19.40
CA ASN A 292 -12.53 -9.22 18.61
C ASN A 292 -11.37 -9.05 17.61
N ALA A 293 -10.31 -9.85 17.70
CA ALA A 293 -9.08 -9.67 16.95
C ALA A 293 -9.25 -9.75 15.44
N LEU A 294 -10.16 -10.60 14.97
CA LEU A 294 -10.34 -10.84 13.54
C LEU A 294 -11.33 -9.88 12.86
N GLN A 295 -12.01 -9.01 13.60
CA GLN A 295 -12.99 -8.10 13.00
C GLN A 295 -12.38 -7.14 11.98
N LYS A 296 -11.27 -6.46 12.35
CA LYS A 296 -10.59 -5.52 11.45
C LYS A 296 -9.96 -6.21 10.24
N PRO A 297 -9.17 -7.31 10.39
CA PRO A 297 -8.64 -8.03 9.23
C PRO A 297 -9.74 -8.62 8.34
N LYS A 298 -10.87 -9.06 8.88
CA LYS A 298 -12.03 -9.47 8.07
C LYS A 298 -12.62 -8.29 7.29
N ARG A 299 -12.71 -7.11 7.88
CA ARG A 299 -13.13 -5.89 7.17
C ARG A 299 -12.15 -5.51 6.08
N PHE A 300 -10.84 -5.66 6.33
CA PHE A 300 -9.81 -5.45 5.31
C PHE A 300 -10.07 -6.36 4.10
N PHE A 301 -10.10 -7.66 4.31
CA PHE A 301 -10.29 -8.64 3.23
C PHE A 301 -11.68 -8.54 2.60
N GLY A 302 -12.71 -8.30 3.41
CA GLY A 302 -14.09 -8.12 2.97
C GLY A 302 -14.36 -6.81 2.21
N ALA A 303 -13.42 -5.88 2.18
CA ALA A 303 -13.54 -4.66 1.38
C ALA A 303 -13.46 -4.94 -0.13
N ALA A 304 -12.85 -6.06 -0.54
CA ALA A 304 -12.75 -6.43 -1.95
C ALA A 304 -14.12 -6.62 -2.58
N ARG A 305 -14.39 -5.88 -3.66
CA ARG A 305 -15.65 -5.90 -4.41
C ARG A 305 -15.47 -5.27 -5.79
N ASN A 306 -16.25 -5.72 -6.75
CA ASN A 306 -16.51 -4.99 -7.98
C ASN A 306 -17.60 -3.95 -7.74
N ILE A 307 -17.58 -2.82 -8.43
CA ILE A 307 -18.44 -1.66 -8.16
C ILE A 307 -19.30 -1.32 -9.38
N GLU A 308 -20.59 -1.12 -9.19
CA GLU A 308 -21.54 -0.77 -10.27
C GLU A 308 -21.22 0.61 -10.87
N GLU A 309 -20.86 1.57 -10.04
CA GLU A 309 -20.52 2.95 -10.44
C GLU A 309 -19.17 3.05 -11.16
N GLY A 310 -18.41 1.96 -11.21
CA GLY A 310 -17.10 1.84 -11.84
C GLY A 310 -15.96 1.71 -10.82
N GLY A 311 -14.89 1.08 -11.27
CA GLY A 311 -13.75 0.72 -10.43
C GLY A 311 -13.96 -0.60 -9.68
N SER A 312 -12.90 -1.13 -9.11
CA SER A 312 -12.93 -2.37 -8.33
C SER A 312 -11.80 -2.43 -7.31
N LEU A 313 -12.02 -3.17 -6.23
CA LEU A 313 -10.97 -3.55 -5.29
C LEU A 313 -10.86 -5.06 -5.26
N THR A 314 -9.76 -5.59 -5.75
CA THR A 314 -9.40 -7.02 -5.70
C THR A 314 -8.37 -7.24 -4.62
N ILE A 315 -8.56 -8.23 -3.76
CA ILE A 315 -7.58 -8.60 -2.74
C ILE A 315 -7.26 -10.08 -2.88
N LEU A 316 -6.00 -10.38 -3.17
CA LEU A 316 -5.44 -11.72 -3.16
C LEU A 316 -4.49 -11.82 -1.97
N ALA A 317 -4.84 -12.63 -0.99
CA ALA A 317 -4.08 -12.73 0.25
C ALA A 317 -3.54 -14.15 0.43
N THR A 318 -2.28 -14.26 0.85
CA THR A 318 -1.74 -15.55 1.24
C THR A 318 -2.21 -15.92 2.64
N ALA A 319 -2.64 -17.16 2.82
CA ALA A 319 -3.00 -17.75 4.09
C ALA A 319 -2.03 -18.91 4.41
N LEU A 320 -1.42 -18.88 5.59
CA LEU A 320 -0.44 -19.87 6.01
C LEU A 320 -1.12 -21.03 6.71
N ILE A 321 -0.82 -22.25 6.26
CA ILE A 321 -1.28 -23.51 6.86
C ILE A 321 -0.07 -24.41 7.17
N ASP A 322 -0.28 -25.48 7.93
CA ASP A 322 0.76 -26.46 8.29
C ASP A 322 2.00 -25.84 8.99
N THR A 323 1.77 -24.74 9.70
CA THR A 323 2.84 -24.04 10.45
C THR A 323 3.09 -24.67 11.82
N GLY A 324 2.26 -25.61 12.25
CA GLY A 324 2.25 -26.16 13.61
C GLY A 324 1.56 -25.25 14.63
N SER A 325 1.01 -24.12 14.22
CA SER A 325 0.29 -23.17 15.07
C SER A 325 -1.23 -23.32 14.95
N ARG A 326 -1.90 -23.70 16.03
CA ARG A 326 -3.37 -23.72 16.07
C ARG A 326 -4.01 -22.37 15.81
N MET A 327 -3.31 -21.28 16.10
CA MET A 327 -3.77 -19.93 15.79
C MET A 327 -3.93 -19.74 14.29
N ASP A 328 -2.98 -20.22 13.48
CA ASP A 328 -3.01 -20.10 12.03
C ASP A 328 -4.15 -20.89 11.41
N ASP A 329 -4.42 -22.10 11.95
CA ASP A 329 -5.54 -22.93 11.51
C ASP A 329 -6.87 -22.20 11.75
N VAL A 330 -7.05 -21.60 12.93
CA VAL A 330 -8.25 -20.82 13.27
C VAL A 330 -8.37 -19.61 12.37
N ILE A 331 -7.28 -18.87 12.14
CA ILE A 331 -7.27 -17.71 11.24
C ILE A 331 -7.68 -18.14 9.83
N TYR A 332 -7.07 -19.19 9.28
CA TYR A 332 -7.42 -19.69 7.95
C TYR A 332 -8.91 -20.05 7.86
N GLU A 333 -9.46 -20.84 8.77
CA GLU A 333 -10.88 -21.21 8.75
C GLU A 333 -11.82 -19.99 8.82
N GLU A 334 -11.45 -18.97 9.57
CA GLU A 334 -12.24 -17.73 9.68
C GLU A 334 -12.20 -16.88 8.40
N PHE A 335 -11.10 -16.90 7.65
CA PHE A 335 -11.00 -16.20 6.37
C PHE A 335 -11.53 -16.99 5.19
N LYS A 336 -11.49 -18.31 5.23
CA LYS A 336 -12.10 -19.20 4.24
C LYS A 336 -13.56 -18.87 4.01
N GLY A 337 -14.33 -18.64 5.09
CA GLY A 337 -15.73 -18.21 5.00
C GLY A 337 -15.95 -16.79 4.49
N THR A 338 -14.90 -15.95 4.44
CA THR A 338 -14.98 -14.55 3.95
C THR A 338 -14.60 -14.46 2.48
N GLY A 339 -13.69 -15.31 2.02
CA GLY A 339 -13.26 -15.40 0.63
C GLY A 339 -14.31 -15.93 -0.32
N ASN A 340 -14.12 -15.70 -1.61
CA ASN A 340 -14.93 -16.28 -2.70
C ASN A 340 -14.09 -17.03 -3.74
N MET A 341 -12.80 -17.24 -3.45
CA MET A 341 -11.86 -18.01 -4.27
C MET A 341 -10.74 -18.54 -3.37
N GLU A 342 -10.30 -19.75 -3.64
CA GLU A 342 -9.13 -20.37 -2.97
C GLU A 342 -8.25 -21.09 -3.99
N ILE A 343 -6.94 -20.91 -3.86
CA ILE A 343 -5.90 -21.70 -4.55
C ILE A 343 -5.02 -22.33 -3.48
N HIS A 344 -4.92 -23.66 -3.50
CA HIS A 344 -4.08 -24.39 -2.57
C HIS A 344 -2.76 -24.78 -3.25
N LEU A 345 -1.65 -24.40 -2.62
CA LEU A 345 -0.30 -24.78 -3.06
C LEU A 345 0.12 -26.06 -2.34
N ASP A 346 0.47 -27.08 -3.10
CA ASP A 346 0.97 -28.35 -2.56
C ASP A 346 2.51 -28.36 -2.57
N ARG A 347 3.10 -28.53 -1.38
CA ARG A 347 4.55 -28.58 -1.23
C ARG A 347 5.19 -29.74 -1.98
N LYS A 348 4.54 -30.92 -2.01
CA LYS A 348 5.08 -32.09 -2.70
C LYS A 348 5.13 -31.92 -4.21
N MET A 349 4.30 -31.04 -4.76
CA MET A 349 4.33 -30.70 -6.19
C MET A 349 5.34 -29.59 -6.49
N ALA A 350 5.79 -28.84 -5.48
CA ALA A 350 6.79 -27.78 -5.61
C ALA A 350 8.23 -28.28 -5.47
N GLU A 351 8.45 -29.46 -4.85
CA GLU A 351 9.74 -30.18 -4.72
C GLU A 351 9.99 -31.06 -5.94
#